data_61120a2432686f3acff4c8004407b945
#
_entry.id   61120a2432686f3acff4c8004407b945
#
_cell.length_a   1.000
_cell.length_b   1.000
_cell.length_c   1.000
_cell.angle_alpha   90.00
_cell.angle_beta   90.00
_cell.angle_gamma   90.00
#
_symmetry.space_group_name_H-M   'P 1'
#
loop_
_entity.id
_entity.type
_entity.pdbx_description
1 polymer ?
#
loop_
_entity_poly.entity_id
_entity_poly.type
_entity_poly.pdbx_seq_one_letter_code
_entity_poly.pdbx_strand_id
1 'polypeptide(L)'
;GAEIVPVDSEHSAVFQCLKGEDGRDVARIILTASGGPFYSSKEDLSLITPERAVKHPTWNMGAKISVDSATMVNKGLELIEARRLFGARDVTYVIHPESIIHSMVQFTDNSTAALMSYPNMELAIQYALTYPRRAVNDGVRPFDFTRPLTFFPPDEERFPAPAIARRCMEEGGTAPAVFSMADEVAVELFLKKLIRFTDITGIIEEALCINEIEKVESVEQLCSLSDSIKRHFGV
;
A
#
# COMPACT_ATOMS: atom_id res chain seq x y z
N GLY A 1 -9.23 -0.13 -25.33
CA GLY A 1 -9.31 -0.35 -23.89
C GLY A 1 -9.52 0.97 -23.17
N ALA A 2 -9.98 0.91 -21.94
CA ALA A 2 -10.09 2.10 -21.10
C ALA A 2 -8.71 2.47 -20.52
N GLU A 3 -8.47 3.75 -20.32
CA GLU A 3 -7.30 4.25 -19.61
C GLU A 3 -7.59 4.24 -18.11
N ILE A 4 -6.65 3.73 -17.31
CA ILE A 4 -6.75 3.71 -15.85
C ILE A 4 -5.88 4.84 -15.30
N VAL A 5 -6.51 5.78 -14.60
CA VAL A 5 -5.81 6.86 -13.89
C VAL A 5 -5.91 6.58 -12.39
N PRO A 6 -4.80 6.27 -11.72
CA PRO A 6 -4.84 5.93 -10.31
C PRO A 6 -5.10 7.15 -9.43
N VAL A 7 -5.83 6.95 -8.33
CA VAL A 7 -6.19 7.99 -7.35
C VAL A 7 -5.43 7.84 -6.04
N ASP A 8 -5.01 6.62 -5.67
CA ASP A 8 -4.15 6.45 -4.52
C ASP A 8 -2.88 7.31 -4.64
N SER A 9 -2.48 7.96 -3.56
CA SER A 9 -1.46 9.02 -3.61
C SER A 9 -0.12 8.53 -4.17
N GLU A 10 0.29 7.34 -3.77
CA GLU A 10 1.52 6.70 -4.21
C GLU A 10 1.47 6.33 -5.69
N HIS A 11 0.38 5.70 -6.12
CA HIS A 11 0.21 5.31 -7.52
C HIS A 11 -0.01 6.51 -8.44
N SER A 12 -0.75 7.52 -7.97
CA SER A 12 -0.87 8.79 -8.68
C SER A 12 0.49 9.46 -8.87
N ALA A 13 1.35 9.40 -7.85
CA ALA A 13 2.71 9.94 -7.94
C ALA A 13 3.55 9.19 -8.98
N VAL A 14 3.55 7.86 -8.98
CA VAL A 14 4.24 7.05 -9.99
C VAL A 14 3.73 7.37 -11.39
N PHE A 15 2.40 7.39 -11.57
CA PHE A 15 1.75 7.70 -12.84
C PHE A 15 2.19 9.07 -13.40
N GLN A 16 2.29 10.08 -12.52
CA GLN A 16 2.72 11.42 -12.89
C GLN A 16 4.23 11.50 -13.19
N CYS A 17 5.07 10.74 -12.47
CA CYS A 17 6.51 10.66 -12.72
C CYS A 17 6.83 9.93 -14.04
N LEU A 18 5.97 9.02 -14.47
CA LEU A 18 6.13 8.27 -15.73
C LEU A 18 5.62 9.03 -16.96
N LYS A 19 4.99 10.20 -16.78
CA LYS A 19 4.40 10.94 -17.89
C LYS A 19 5.46 11.47 -18.84
N GLY A 20 5.43 10.94 -20.08
CA GLY A 20 6.39 11.31 -21.13
C GLY A 20 7.67 10.49 -21.15
N GLU A 21 7.81 9.57 -20.21
CA GLU A 21 8.96 8.67 -20.12
C GLU A 21 8.70 7.34 -20.85
N ASP A 22 9.76 6.71 -21.32
CA ASP A 22 9.69 5.35 -21.87
C ASP A 22 9.76 4.34 -20.71
N GLY A 23 8.79 3.43 -20.64
CA GLY A 23 8.77 2.39 -19.60
C GLY A 23 10.02 1.50 -19.59
N ARG A 24 10.77 1.43 -20.72
CA ARG A 24 12.04 0.69 -20.79
C ARG A 24 13.17 1.35 -20.02
N ASP A 25 13.06 2.64 -19.76
CA ASP A 25 14.04 3.41 -19.01
C ASP A 25 13.79 3.39 -17.50
N VAL A 26 12.69 2.76 -17.07
CA VAL A 26 12.37 2.58 -15.64
C VAL A 26 13.20 1.42 -15.07
N ALA A 27 14.12 1.76 -14.17
CA ALA A 27 14.89 0.76 -13.42
C ALA A 27 14.08 0.23 -12.22
N ARG A 28 13.40 1.14 -11.49
CA ARG A 28 12.72 0.79 -10.23
C ARG A 28 11.61 1.78 -9.89
N ILE A 29 10.52 1.29 -9.31
CA ILE A 29 9.52 2.09 -8.60
C ILE A 29 9.82 2.02 -7.11
N ILE A 30 9.82 3.18 -6.43
CA ILE A 30 10.05 3.30 -5.00
C ILE A 30 8.84 3.98 -4.37
N LEU A 31 7.98 3.19 -3.73
CA LEU A 31 6.87 3.71 -2.95
C LEU A 31 7.37 4.32 -1.64
N THR A 32 6.64 5.28 -1.11
CA THR A 32 6.90 5.79 0.24
C THR A 32 5.83 5.30 1.20
N ALA A 33 6.19 5.12 2.45
CA ALA A 33 5.27 4.77 3.53
C ALA A 33 5.51 5.69 4.71
N SER A 34 4.46 6.16 5.38
CA SER A 34 4.62 6.90 6.65
C SER A 34 5.26 6.06 7.76
N GLY A 35 5.19 4.74 7.63
CA GLY A 35 5.58 3.78 8.67
C GLY A 35 4.46 3.49 9.68
N GLY A 36 3.33 4.18 9.58
CA GLY A 36 2.22 4.05 10.52
C GLY A 36 2.57 4.55 11.93
N PRO A 37 1.66 4.38 12.90
CA PRO A 37 1.85 4.90 14.26
C PRO A 37 2.90 4.17 15.09
N PHE A 38 3.34 2.97 14.68
CA PHE A 38 4.18 2.11 15.52
C PHE A 38 5.59 1.87 14.98
N TYR A 39 5.93 2.39 13.81
CA TYR A 39 7.26 2.18 13.20
C TYR A 39 8.39 2.66 14.11
N SER A 40 8.29 3.86 14.67
CA SER A 40 9.30 4.42 15.57
C SER A 40 9.19 3.94 17.02
N SER A 41 8.10 3.26 17.38
CA SER A 41 7.88 2.71 18.73
C SER A 41 8.69 1.43 18.93
N LYS A 42 9.21 1.24 20.15
CA LYS A 42 9.86 -0.02 20.58
C LYS A 42 8.94 -0.92 21.40
N GLU A 43 7.66 -0.59 21.46
CA GLU A 43 6.70 -1.36 22.24
C GLU A 43 6.43 -2.75 21.65
N ASP A 44 5.90 -3.64 22.49
CA ASP A 44 5.40 -4.93 22.06
C ASP A 44 4.12 -4.75 21.22
N LEU A 45 4.20 -5.12 19.95
CA LEU A 45 3.09 -4.99 19.02
C LEU A 45 1.89 -5.85 19.39
N SER A 46 2.08 -6.93 20.17
CA SER A 46 0.97 -7.78 20.63
C SER A 46 0.02 -7.07 21.60
N LEU A 47 0.46 -5.95 22.21
CA LEU A 47 -0.33 -5.15 23.14
C LEU A 47 -1.09 -4.00 22.47
N ILE A 48 -0.99 -3.86 21.14
CA ILE A 48 -1.70 -2.81 20.42
C ILE A 48 -3.18 -3.13 20.34
N THR A 49 -4.00 -2.15 20.76
CA THR A 49 -5.46 -2.26 20.73
C THR A 49 -6.03 -1.63 19.46
N PRO A 50 -7.26 -1.99 19.02
CA PRO A 50 -7.92 -1.37 17.90
C PRO A 50 -8.00 0.15 18.00
N GLU A 51 -8.29 0.69 19.19
CA GLU A 51 -8.43 2.13 19.44
C GLU A 51 -7.11 2.89 19.23
N ARG A 52 -5.99 2.19 19.35
CA ARG A 52 -4.65 2.74 19.07
C ARG A 52 -4.29 2.59 17.59
N ALA A 53 -4.58 1.44 17.00
CA ALA A 53 -4.25 1.14 15.60
C ALA A 53 -4.97 2.06 14.61
N VAL A 54 -6.20 2.49 14.93
CA VAL A 54 -6.96 3.42 14.07
C VAL A 54 -6.52 4.88 14.15
N LYS A 55 -5.55 5.22 15.01
CA LYS A 55 -5.02 6.58 15.13
C LYS A 55 -3.77 6.76 14.28
N HIS A 56 -3.94 7.21 13.05
CA HIS A 56 -2.82 7.50 12.17
C HIS A 56 -2.20 8.88 12.48
N PRO A 57 -0.85 9.03 12.51
CA PRO A 57 -0.20 10.28 12.89
C PRO A 57 -0.36 11.40 11.86
N THR A 58 -0.53 11.07 10.58
CA THR A 58 -0.50 12.03 9.46
C THR A 58 -1.84 12.10 8.72
N TRP A 59 -2.51 10.96 8.54
CA TRP A 59 -3.71 10.83 7.73
C TRP A 59 -4.96 10.64 8.58
N ASN A 60 -6.07 11.29 8.20
CA ASN A 60 -7.40 11.03 8.78
C ASN A 60 -8.15 10.07 7.83
N MET A 61 -8.25 8.81 8.22
CA MET A 61 -8.73 7.72 7.36
C MET A 61 -9.77 6.86 8.09
N GLY A 62 -10.46 5.99 7.33
CA GLY A 62 -11.33 4.96 7.88
C GLY A 62 -10.58 3.93 8.72
N ALA A 63 -11.31 3.17 9.55
CA ALA A 63 -10.73 2.23 10.51
C ALA A 63 -9.90 1.13 9.81
N LYS A 64 -10.43 0.52 8.73
CA LYS A 64 -9.76 -0.56 8.00
C LYS A 64 -8.40 -0.11 7.49
N ILE A 65 -8.32 0.93 6.68
CA ILE A 65 -7.07 1.41 6.09
C ILE A 65 -6.09 1.95 7.15
N SER A 66 -6.57 2.44 8.30
CA SER A 66 -5.71 2.85 9.40
C SER A 66 -5.00 1.66 10.05
N VAL A 67 -5.70 0.52 10.21
CA VAL A 67 -5.09 -0.74 10.66
C VAL A 67 -4.12 -1.27 9.62
N ASP A 68 -4.46 -1.23 8.32
CA ASP A 68 -3.58 -1.66 7.23
C ASP A 68 -2.29 -0.81 7.18
N SER A 69 -2.40 0.48 7.41
CA SER A 69 -1.23 1.36 7.54
C SER A 69 -0.39 1.00 8.76
N ALA A 70 -1.03 0.72 9.90
CA ALA A 70 -0.36 0.36 11.14
C ALA A 70 0.40 -0.98 11.06
N THR A 71 -0.14 -1.96 10.32
CA THR A 71 0.45 -3.28 10.07
C THR A 71 1.38 -3.31 8.86
N MET A 72 1.45 -2.24 8.07
CA MET A 72 2.09 -2.15 6.76
C MET A 72 1.45 -3.06 5.69
N VAL A 73 0.27 -3.63 5.93
CA VAL A 73 -0.51 -4.37 4.91
C VAL A 73 -0.87 -3.45 3.76
N ASN A 74 -1.27 -2.19 4.03
CA ASN A 74 -1.55 -1.21 2.97
C ASN A 74 -0.37 -1.10 2.00
N LYS A 75 0.86 -1.01 2.52
CA LYS A 75 2.05 -0.94 1.67
C LYS A 75 2.29 -2.25 0.90
N GLY A 76 1.94 -3.39 1.49
CA GLY A 76 1.93 -4.68 0.80
C GLY A 76 0.96 -4.69 -0.39
N LEU A 77 -0.28 -4.24 -0.21
CA LEU A 77 -1.27 -4.09 -1.27
C LEU A 77 -0.77 -3.15 -2.38
N GLU A 78 -0.24 -2.00 -2.01
CA GLU A 78 0.30 -1.03 -2.95
C GLU A 78 1.49 -1.56 -3.78
N LEU A 79 2.36 -2.40 -3.21
CA LEU A 79 3.43 -3.07 -3.97
C LEU A 79 2.83 -3.96 -5.08
N ILE A 80 1.79 -4.75 -4.75
CA ILE A 80 1.07 -5.60 -5.70
C ILE A 80 0.44 -4.75 -6.80
N GLU A 81 -0.25 -3.69 -6.41
CA GLU A 81 -0.96 -2.78 -7.33
C GLU A 81 0.01 -2.06 -8.26
N ALA A 82 1.11 -1.50 -7.74
CA ALA A 82 2.12 -0.81 -8.55
C ALA A 82 2.70 -1.73 -9.63
N ARG A 83 3.01 -2.99 -9.27
CA ARG A 83 3.47 -3.97 -10.25
C ARG A 83 2.44 -4.26 -11.34
N ARG A 84 1.16 -4.33 -10.97
CA ARG A 84 0.07 -4.59 -11.93
C ARG A 84 -0.25 -3.39 -12.81
N LEU A 85 -0.30 -2.20 -12.24
CA LEU A 85 -0.64 -0.97 -12.95
C LEU A 85 0.46 -0.52 -13.91
N PHE A 86 1.73 -0.61 -13.50
CA PHE A 86 2.85 -0.04 -14.25
C PHE A 86 3.75 -1.09 -14.92
N GLY A 87 3.53 -2.38 -14.66
CA GLY A 87 4.33 -3.45 -15.25
C GLY A 87 5.82 -3.46 -14.83
N ALA A 88 6.18 -2.69 -13.81
CA ALA A 88 7.54 -2.57 -13.34
C ALA A 88 8.03 -3.91 -12.74
N ARG A 89 9.27 -4.31 -13.09
CA ARG A 89 9.86 -5.55 -12.57
C ARG A 89 10.33 -5.40 -11.12
N ASP A 90 10.89 -4.24 -10.80
CA ASP A 90 11.39 -3.92 -9.46
C ASP A 90 10.49 -2.85 -8.83
N VAL A 91 9.77 -3.24 -7.78
CA VAL A 91 8.94 -2.34 -6.95
C VAL A 91 9.34 -2.53 -5.51
N THR A 92 9.79 -1.44 -4.88
CA THR A 92 10.24 -1.42 -3.50
C THR A 92 9.60 -0.26 -2.74
N TYR A 93 9.92 -0.13 -1.46
CA TYR A 93 9.44 1.01 -0.67
C TYR A 93 10.48 1.46 0.36
N VAL A 94 10.30 2.69 0.83
CA VAL A 94 11.07 3.29 1.92
C VAL A 94 10.11 3.93 2.93
N ILE A 95 10.54 4.05 4.17
CA ILE A 95 9.80 4.80 5.19
C ILE A 95 10.12 6.28 5.07
N HIS A 96 9.09 7.10 4.93
CA HIS A 96 9.16 8.55 4.83
C HIS A 96 8.07 9.16 5.72
N PRO A 97 8.36 9.39 7.01
CA PRO A 97 7.34 9.77 8.01
C PRO A 97 6.61 11.07 7.68
N GLU A 98 7.27 12.00 7.01
CA GLU A 98 6.68 13.29 6.64
C GLU A 98 5.62 13.16 5.56
N SER A 99 5.59 12.05 4.81
CA SER A 99 4.65 11.77 3.71
C SER A 99 4.55 12.91 2.68
N ILE A 100 5.63 13.66 2.45
CA ILE A 100 5.71 14.76 1.49
C ILE A 100 6.02 14.24 0.09
N ILE A 101 6.95 13.29 -0.02
CA ILE A 101 7.20 12.56 -1.25
C ILE A 101 6.25 11.37 -1.26
N HIS A 102 5.37 11.34 -2.26
CA HIS A 102 4.33 10.30 -2.34
C HIS A 102 4.81 9.02 -3.01
N SER A 103 5.73 9.11 -3.96
CA SER A 103 6.51 8.00 -4.54
C SER A 103 7.60 8.55 -5.45
N MET A 104 8.48 7.66 -5.89
CA MET A 104 9.60 7.96 -6.76
C MET A 104 9.73 6.92 -7.86
N VAL A 105 10.28 7.34 -9.00
CA VAL A 105 10.68 6.46 -10.10
C VAL A 105 12.16 6.66 -10.35
N GLN A 106 12.95 5.61 -10.21
CA GLN A 106 14.36 5.59 -10.56
C GLN A 106 14.53 5.08 -11.99
N PHE A 107 15.29 5.81 -12.77
CA PHE A 107 15.59 5.46 -14.17
C PHE A 107 16.91 4.71 -14.30
N THR A 108 17.15 4.16 -15.50
CA THR A 108 18.35 3.35 -15.82
C THR A 108 19.65 4.14 -15.75
N ASP A 109 19.61 5.46 -15.88
CA ASP A 109 20.74 6.38 -15.69
C ASP A 109 20.99 6.76 -14.21
N ASN A 110 20.26 6.14 -13.28
CA ASN A 110 20.23 6.41 -11.84
C ASN A 110 19.63 7.76 -11.43
N SER A 111 19.07 8.53 -12.34
CA SER A 111 18.26 9.69 -11.94
C SER A 111 16.96 9.23 -11.28
N THR A 112 16.34 10.10 -10.48
CA THR A 112 15.10 9.78 -9.77
C THR A 112 14.11 10.93 -9.89
N ALA A 113 12.92 10.66 -10.40
CA ALA A 113 11.79 11.57 -10.36
C ALA A 113 10.95 11.31 -9.12
N ALA A 114 10.44 12.37 -8.50
CA ALA A 114 9.59 12.29 -7.31
C ALA A 114 8.43 13.27 -7.40
N LEU A 115 7.24 12.86 -6.98
CA LEU A 115 6.12 13.78 -6.80
C LEU A 115 6.00 14.18 -5.33
N MET A 116 5.95 15.48 -5.10
CA MET A 116 5.92 16.09 -3.77
C MET A 116 4.69 16.95 -3.57
N SER A 117 4.02 16.78 -2.44
CA SER A 117 3.00 17.70 -1.92
C SER A 117 2.78 17.45 -0.43
N TYR A 118 2.10 18.37 0.27
CA TYR A 118 1.60 18.02 1.60
C TYR A 118 0.62 16.84 1.55
N PRO A 119 0.59 15.96 2.58
CA PRO A 119 -0.24 14.77 2.61
C PRO A 119 -1.73 15.15 2.56
N ASN A 120 -2.31 15.02 1.37
CA ASN A 120 -3.70 15.32 1.07
C ASN A 120 -4.12 14.55 -0.19
N MET A 121 -5.32 13.99 -0.20
CA MET A 121 -5.88 13.30 -1.36
C MET A 121 -6.41 14.26 -2.45
N GLU A 122 -6.58 15.54 -2.15
CA GLU A 122 -7.16 16.51 -3.08
C GLU A 122 -6.41 16.58 -4.40
N LEU A 123 -5.06 16.62 -4.36
CA LEU A 123 -4.25 16.72 -5.58
C LEU A 123 -4.33 15.44 -6.44
N ALA A 124 -4.32 14.27 -5.82
CA ALA A 124 -4.42 13.00 -6.54
C ALA A 124 -5.81 12.86 -7.19
N ILE A 125 -6.87 13.16 -6.46
CA ILE A 125 -8.26 13.15 -6.95
C ILE A 125 -8.44 14.19 -8.05
N GLN A 126 -7.99 15.43 -7.81
CA GLN A 126 -8.10 16.51 -8.81
C GLN A 126 -7.38 16.16 -10.09
N TYR A 127 -6.15 15.63 -9.99
CA TYR A 127 -5.37 15.25 -11.17
C TYR A 127 -6.07 14.14 -11.97
N ALA A 128 -6.62 13.14 -11.30
CA ALA A 128 -7.37 12.08 -11.98
C ALA A 128 -8.61 12.61 -12.73
N LEU A 129 -9.31 13.57 -12.13
CA LEU A 129 -10.51 14.18 -12.74
C LEU A 129 -10.19 15.16 -13.88
N THR A 130 -9.01 15.80 -13.87
CA THR A 130 -8.62 16.81 -14.85
C THR A 130 -7.58 16.34 -15.86
N TYR A 131 -7.09 15.10 -15.69
CA TYR A 131 -6.10 14.48 -16.59
C TYR A 131 -6.48 14.68 -18.07
N PRO A 132 -5.54 15.01 -18.94
CA PRO A 132 -4.09 15.11 -18.71
C PRO A 132 -3.57 16.48 -18.25
N ARG A 133 -4.43 17.39 -17.85
CA ARG A 133 -4.07 18.75 -17.42
C ARG A 133 -4.00 18.87 -15.92
N ARG A 134 -3.14 19.80 -15.44
CA ARG A 134 -3.17 20.23 -14.04
C ARG A 134 -4.12 21.41 -13.91
N ALA A 135 -5.08 21.31 -13.00
CA ALA A 135 -5.92 22.45 -12.62
C ALA A 135 -5.29 23.23 -11.44
N VAL A 136 -5.68 24.49 -11.33
CA VAL A 136 -5.31 25.33 -10.18
C VAL A 136 -5.96 24.73 -8.92
N ASN A 137 -5.21 24.72 -7.82
CA ASN A 137 -5.69 24.31 -6.51
C ASN A 137 -5.20 25.31 -5.45
N ASP A 138 -6.10 26.11 -4.92
CA ASP A 138 -5.81 27.11 -3.88
C ASP A 138 -5.92 26.51 -2.47
N GLY A 139 -6.43 25.28 -2.33
CA GLY A 139 -6.57 24.57 -1.05
C GLY A 139 -5.28 23.91 -0.56
N VAL A 140 -4.35 23.63 -1.48
CA VAL A 140 -3.07 22.99 -1.14
C VAL A 140 -1.93 24.01 -1.23
N ARG A 141 -1.30 24.28 -0.10
CA ARG A 141 -0.19 25.24 -0.04
C ARG A 141 1.06 24.68 -0.73
N PRO A 142 1.93 25.52 -1.34
CA PRO A 142 3.23 25.11 -1.83
C PRO A 142 4.11 24.52 -0.71
N PHE A 143 4.96 23.54 -1.06
CA PHE A 143 5.88 22.94 -0.10
C PHE A 143 6.99 23.95 0.28
N ASP A 144 7.34 23.96 1.58
CA ASP A 144 8.43 24.76 2.11
C ASP A 144 9.74 23.95 2.06
N PHE A 145 10.60 24.25 1.07
CA PHE A 145 11.88 23.58 0.84
C PHE A 145 12.95 23.86 1.89
N THR A 146 12.67 24.68 2.90
CA THR A 146 13.61 24.90 4.03
C THR A 146 13.53 23.79 5.10
N ARG A 147 12.56 22.87 4.97
CA ARG A 147 12.37 21.74 5.90
C ARG A 147 13.11 20.49 5.43
N PRO A 148 13.76 19.73 6.33
CA PRO A 148 14.37 18.45 5.97
C PRO A 148 13.30 17.42 5.66
N LEU A 149 13.67 16.48 4.78
CA LEU A 149 12.93 15.25 4.50
C LEU A 149 13.80 14.07 4.90
N THR A 150 13.19 13.06 5.52
CA THR A 150 13.92 11.91 6.03
C THR A 150 13.41 10.60 5.43
N PHE A 151 14.33 9.66 5.28
CA PHE A 151 14.05 8.33 4.76
C PHE A 151 14.71 7.29 5.66
N PHE A 152 14.00 6.19 5.90
CA PHE A 152 14.49 5.07 6.70
C PHE A 152 14.26 3.75 5.97
N PRO A 153 15.07 2.73 6.26
CA PRO A 153 14.84 1.40 5.72
C PRO A 153 13.57 0.79 6.31
N PRO A 154 12.88 -0.10 5.58
CA PRO A 154 11.80 -0.92 6.13
C PRO A 154 12.27 -1.79 7.30
N ASP A 155 11.36 -2.07 8.25
CA ASP A 155 11.53 -3.05 9.33
C ASP A 155 10.56 -4.21 9.09
N GLU A 156 10.97 -5.15 8.24
CA GLU A 156 10.12 -6.28 7.83
C GLU A 156 10.12 -7.43 8.85
N GLU A 157 11.00 -7.40 9.85
CA GLU A 157 10.92 -8.34 10.97
C GLU A 157 9.73 -7.99 11.87
N ARG A 158 9.51 -6.71 12.15
CA ARG A 158 8.38 -6.24 12.94
C ARG A 158 7.08 -6.12 12.13
N PHE A 159 7.17 -5.81 10.86
CA PHE A 159 6.04 -5.59 9.96
C PHE A 159 6.17 -6.45 8.70
N PRO A 160 5.85 -7.75 8.78
CA PRO A 160 6.17 -8.71 7.71
C PRO A 160 5.23 -8.62 6.50
N ALA A 161 4.12 -7.88 6.57
CA ALA A 161 3.11 -7.83 5.51
C ALA A 161 3.67 -7.46 4.13
N PRO A 162 4.59 -6.48 3.95
CA PRO A 162 5.16 -6.21 2.64
C PRO A 162 6.02 -7.35 2.06
N ALA A 163 6.71 -8.11 2.93
CA ALA A 163 7.45 -9.29 2.50
C ALA A 163 6.51 -10.41 2.04
N ILE A 164 5.40 -10.63 2.75
CA ILE A 164 4.33 -11.57 2.35
C ILE A 164 3.74 -11.16 1.00
N ALA A 165 3.43 -9.87 0.82
CA ALA A 165 2.89 -9.33 -0.43
C ALA A 165 3.85 -9.55 -1.62
N ARG A 166 5.17 -9.39 -1.43
CA ARG A 166 6.15 -9.70 -2.49
C ARG A 166 6.14 -11.17 -2.87
N ARG A 167 6.05 -12.08 -1.91
CA ARG A 167 5.89 -13.52 -2.22
C ARG A 167 4.64 -13.76 -3.05
N CYS A 168 3.51 -13.16 -2.68
CA CYS A 168 2.26 -13.26 -3.45
C CYS A 168 2.40 -12.68 -4.87
N MET A 169 3.15 -11.58 -5.04
CA MET A 169 3.43 -11.02 -6.37
C MET A 169 4.24 -11.98 -7.25
N GLU A 170 5.23 -12.64 -6.67
CA GLU A 170 6.11 -13.59 -7.38
C GLU A 170 5.37 -14.87 -7.75
N GLU A 171 4.57 -15.40 -6.83
CA GLU A 171 3.74 -16.57 -7.03
C GLU A 171 2.64 -16.33 -8.08
N GLY A 172 2.01 -15.17 -8.03
CA GLY A 172 0.96 -14.78 -8.97
C GLY A 172 -0.36 -15.51 -8.73
N GLY A 173 -1.10 -15.81 -9.82
CA GLY A 173 -2.40 -16.47 -9.71
C GLY A 173 -3.33 -15.77 -8.73
N THR A 174 -3.98 -16.56 -7.87
CA THR A 174 -4.90 -16.10 -6.82
C THR A 174 -4.18 -15.60 -5.55
N ALA A 175 -2.86 -15.77 -5.39
CA ALA A 175 -2.14 -15.38 -4.17
C ALA A 175 -2.34 -13.90 -3.76
N PRO A 176 -2.27 -12.91 -4.68
CA PRO A 176 -2.59 -11.52 -4.33
C PRO A 176 -4.03 -11.31 -3.84
N ALA A 177 -4.99 -12.07 -4.39
CA ALA A 177 -6.39 -12.00 -3.97
C ALA A 177 -6.57 -12.62 -2.58
N VAL A 178 -5.94 -13.77 -2.30
CA VAL A 178 -5.94 -14.39 -0.96
C VAL A 178 -5.36 -13.42 0.07
N PHE A 179 -4.23 -12.76 -0.23
CA PHE A 179 -3.63 -11.76 0.65
C PHE A 179 -4.63 -10.65 1.03
N SER A 180 -5.29 -10.06 0.03
CA SER A 180 -6.27 -8.99 0.25
C SER A 180 -7.51 -9.46 1.02
N MET A 181 -8.07 -10.61 0.65
CA MET A 181 -9.29 -11.15 1.28
C MET A 181 -9.04 -11.60 2.72
N ALA A 182 -7.89 -12.20 2.99
CA ALA A 182 -7.49 -12.59 4.34
C ALA A 182 -7.24 -11.39 5.25
N ASP A 183 -6.67 -10.30 4.70
CA ASP A 183 -6.52 -9.06 5.43
C ASP A 183 -7.86 -8.44 5.84
N GLU A 184 -8.87 -8.42 4.94
CA GLU A 184 -10.21 -7.95 5.28
C GLU A 184 -10.78 -8.70 6.49
N VAL A 185 -10.67 -10.03 6.48
CA VAL A 185 -11.12 -10.89 7.59
C VAL A 185 -10.33 -10.61 8.87
N ALA A 186 -9.00 -10.54 8.76
CA ALA A 186 -8.13 -10.32 9.91
C ALA A 186 -8.38 -8.96 10.58
N VAL A 187 -8.53 -7.91 9.78
CA VAL A 187 -8.84 -6.57 10.29
C VAL A 187 -10.21 -6.53 10.95
N GLU A 188 -11.22 -7.20 10.39
CA GLU A 188 -12.55 -7.31 11.00
C GLU A 188 -12.48 -8.00 12.36
N LEU A 189 -11.77 -9.13 12.46
CA LEU A 189 -11.57 -9.87 13.72
C LEU A 189 -10.80 -9.03 14.74
N PHE A 190 -9.76 -8.32 14.32
CA PHE A 190 -9.00 -7.43 15.19
C PHE A 190 -9.86 -6.29 15.74
N LEU A 191 -10.63 -5.61 14.89
CA LEU A 191 -11.52 -4.52 15.31
C LEU A 191 -12.60 -5.00 16.29
N LYS A 192 -13.04 -6.26 16.17
CA LYS A 192 -13.93 -6.93 17.12
C LYS A 192 -13.23 -7.43 18.39
N LYS A 193 -11.89 -7.25 18.52
CA LYS A 193 -11.06 -7.70 19.64
C LYS A 193 -11.04 -9.23 19.80
N LEU A 194 -11.21 -9.96 18.74
CA LEU A 194 -11.17 -11.42 18.72
C LEU A 194 -9.74 -11.96 18.51
N ILE A 195 -8.85 -11.15 17.95
CA ILE A 195 -7.45 -11.48 17.71
C ILE A 195 -6.56 -10.29 18.14
N ARG A 196 -5.25 -10.54 18.30
CA ARG A 196 -4.26 -9.51 18.56
C ARG A 196 -3.80 -8.84 17.27
N PHE A 197 -3.15 -7.68 17.40
CA PHE A 197 -2.56 -6.95 16.27
C PHE A 197 -1.56 -7.80 15.47
N THR A 198 -0.72 -8.57 16.16
CA THR A 198 0.28 -9.44 15.54
C THR A 198 -0.32 -10.65 14.83
N ASP A 199 -1.56 -11.03 15.15
CA ASP A 199 -2.20 -12.19 14.55
C ASP A 199 -2.76 -11.85 13.14
N ILE A 200 -2.87 -10.57 12.77
CA ILE A 200 -3.36 -10.13 11.45
C ILE A 200 -2.52 -10.76 10.32
N THR A 201 -1.20 -10.61 10.38
CA THR A 201 -0.32 -11.22 9.36
C THR A 201 -0.28 -12.74 9.44
N GLY A 202 -0.50 -13.32 10.62
CA GLY A 202 -0.65 -14.76 10.80
C GLY A 202 -1.85 -15.33 10.06
N ILE A 203 -3.01 -14.65 10.12
CA ILE A 203 -4.21 -15.03 9.36
C ILE A 203 -3.97 -14.96 7.85
N ILE A 204 -3.25 -13.94 7.38
CA ILE A 204 -2.89 -13.82 5.96
C ILE A 204 -2.02 -15.02 5.53
N GLU A 205 -1.00 -15.35 6.33
CA GLU A 205 -0.13 -16.51 6.03
C GLU A 205 -0.88 -17.84 6.10
N GLU A 206 -1.76 -18.03 7.09
CA GLU A 206 -2.62 -19.22 7.18
C GLU A 206 -3.51 -19.35 5.95
N ALA A 207 -4.17 -18.26 5.54
CA ALA A 207 -5.02 -18.26 4.35
C ALA A 207 -4.24 -18.63 3.08
N LEU A 208 -3.01 -18.15 2.92
CA LEU A 208 -2.14 -18.52 1.80
C LEU A 208 -1.74 -20.01 1.85
N CYS A 209 -1.57 -20.57 3.04
CA CYS A 209 -1.20 -21.99 3.19
C CYS A 209 -2.35 -22.95 2.92
N ILE A 210 -3.60 -22.59 3.29
CA ILE A 210 -4.76 -23.49 3.16
C ILE A 210 -5.46 -23.42 1.80
N ASN A 211 -5.21 -22.35 1.03
CA ASN A 211 -5.80 -22.20 -0.30
C ASN A 211 -4.78 -22.58 -1.38
N GLU A 212 -5.21 -23.42 -2.31
CA GLU A 212 -4.41 -23.70 -3.50
C GLU A 212 -4.32 -22.46 -4.39
N ILE A 213 -3.11 -22.09 -4.79
CA ILE A 213 -2.89 -20.94 -5.65
C ILE A 213 -3.08 -21.35 -7.10
N GLU A 214 -4.13 -20.80 -7.69
CA GLU A 214 -4.55 -21.12 -9.04
C GLU A 214 -4.45 -19.92 -9.97
N LYS A 215 -4.54 -20.17 -11.27
CA LYS A 215 -4.73 -19.09 -12.24
C LYS A 215 -6.09 -18.43 -12.03
N VAL A 216 -6.15 -17.11 -12.06
CA VAL A 216 -7.42 -16.37 -12.03
C VAL A 216 -8.12 -16.54 -13.37
N GLU A 217 -9.31 -17.14 -13.37
CA GLU A 217 -10.09 -17.42 -14.56
C GLU A 217 -11.38 -16.59 -14.63
N SER A 218 -11.98 -16.26 -13.48
CA SER A 218 -13.23 -15.48 -13.44
C SER A 218 -13.40 -14.70 -12.15
N VAL A 219 -14.34 -13.76 -12.15
CA VAL A 219 -14.75 -13.01 -10.95
C VAL A 219 -15.48 -13.95 -9.97
N GLU A 220 -16.27 -14.89 -10.46
CA GLU A 220 -17.01 -15.87 -9.66
C GLU A 220 -16.06 -16.77 -8.85
N GLN A 221 -14.92 -17.17 -9.44
CA GLN A 221 -13.85 -17.88 -8.72
C GLN A 221 -13.35 -17.06 -7.53
N LEU A 222 -13.08 -15.77 -7.74
CA LEU A 222 -12.61 -14.88 -6.66
C LEU A 222 -13.68 -14.67 -5.58
N CYS A 223 -14.96 -14.54 -5.95
CA CYS A 223 -16.04 -14.46 -4.99
C CYS A 223 -16.14 -15.75 -4.13
N SER A 224 -16.06 -16.91 -4.77
CA SER A 224 -16.08 -18.20 -4.07
C SER A 224 -14.89 -18.37 -3.12
N LEU A 225 -13.72 -17.91 -3.52
CA LEU A 225 -12.49 -17.89 -2.71
C LEU A 225 -12.69 -16.99 -1.47
N SER A 226 -13.24 -15.79 -1.66
CA SER A 226 -13.55 -14.86 -0.56
C SER A 226 -14.49 -15.50 0.46
N ASP A 227 -15.59 -16.13 -0.01
CA ASP A 227 -16.56 -16.80 0.84
C ASP A 227 -15.95 -18.01 1.58
N SER A 228 -14.99 -18.70 0.95
CA SER A 228 -14.26 -19.81 1.56
C SER A 228 -13.37 -19.32 2.71
N ILE A 229 -12.62 -18.25 2.49
CA ILE A 229 -11.75 -17.64 3.50
C ILE A 229 -12.59 -17.14 4.68
N LYS A 230 -13.67 -16.40 4.42
CA LYS A 230 -14.58 -15.91 5.47
C LYS A 230 -15.12 -17.05 6.32
N ARG A 231 -15.63 -18.11 5.69
CA ARG A 231 -16.16 -19.30 6.41
C ARG A 231 -15.10 -19.99 7.25
N HIS A 232 -13.85 -20.09 6.77
CA HIS A 232 -12.77 -20.73 7.51
C HIS A 232 -12.46 -19.98 8.82
N PHE A 233 -12.44 -18.66 8.79
CA PHE A 233 -12.16 -17.82 9.95
C PHE A 233 -13.42 -17.41 10.74
N GLY A 234 -14.61 -17.85 10.36
CA GLY A 234 -15.85 -17.62 11.10
C GLY A 234 -16.42 -16.19 10.99
N VAL A 235 -16.23 -15.54 9.85
CA VAL A 235 -16.71 -14.19 9.53
C VAL A 235 -17.74 -14.23 8.41
#